data_c7d7f719b722b9c60067026a0b35955a
#
_entry.id   c7d7f719b722b9c60067026a0b35955a
#
_cell.length_a   1.000
_cell.length_b   1.000
_cell.length_c   1.000
_cell.angle_alpha   90.00
_cell.angle_beta   90.00
_cell.angle_gamma   90.00
#
_symmetry.space_group_name_H-M   'P 1'
#
loop_
_entity.id
_entity.type
_entity.pdbx_description
1 polymer ?
#
loop_
_entity_poly.entity_id
_entity_poly.type
_entity_poly.pdbx_seq_one_letter_code
_entity_poly.pdbx_strand_id
1 'polypeptide(L)'
;VSWQKVFSTLAAERFRELYAKAVLGLEMGASPKERSKLVTAGLLLEGGSVNDGLFKDVLGAAAGPRPQGVDRFFREGRLDGFPANPADREAVLEHLADRLFPDQRELDEPLVNRLVGTVTRDIPTLRRALVDYGYLERNPDGTGYRRVLEE
;
A
#
# COMPACT_ATOMS: atom_id res chain seq x y z
N VAL A 1 5.41 6.67 21.17
CA VAL A 1 6.57 5.77 21.18
C VAL A 1 6.85 5.31 19.76
N SER A 2 8.12 5.27 19.33
CA SER A 2 8.48 4.80 17.98
C SER A 2 8.67 3.28 17.96
N TRP A 3 8.37 2.65 16.82
CA TRP A 3 8.58 1.22 16.63
C TRP A 3 10.05 0.81 16.83
N GLN A 4 11.00 1.67 16.42
CA GLN A 4 12.44 1.41 16.61
C GLN A 4 12.78 1.22 18.08
N LYS A 5 12.18 2.03 18.98
CA LYS A 5 12.45 1.97 20.41
C LYS A 5 11.87 0.68 21.03
N VAL A 6 10.68 0.26 20.61
CA VAL A 6 10.08 -1.01 21.01
C VAL A 6 10.98 -2.16 20.59
N PHE A 7 11.34 -2.23 19.31
CA PHE A 7 12.16 -3.32 18.78
C PHE A 7 13.58 -3.33 19.36
N SER A 8 14.22 -2.17 19.53
CA SER A 8 15.56 -2.10 20.13
C SER A 8 15.56 -2.58 21.58
N THR A 9 14.49 -2.35 22.33
CA THR A 9 14.36 -2.86 23.70
C THR A 9 14.16 -4.38 23.69
N LEU A 10 13.26 -4.88 22.85
CA LEU A 10 12.98 -6.31 22.73
C LEU A 10 14.08 -7.10 21.98
N ALA A 11 15.04 -6.45 21.34
CA ALA A 11 16.19 -7.11 20.75
C ALA A 11 17.06 -7.83 21.81
N ALA A 12 17.11 -7.29 23.04
CA ALA A 12 17.79 -7.94 24.15
C ALA A 12 16.89 -9.03 24.77
N GLU A 13 17.44 -10.25 24.89
CA GLU A 13 16.73 -11.43 25.43
C GLU A 13 16.11 -11.16 26.80
N ARG A 14 16.87 -10.56 27.71
CA ARG A 14 16.43 -10.22 29.06
C ARG A 14 15.12 -9.40 29.06
N PHE A 15 14.98 -8.42 28.18
CA PHE A 15 13.76 -7.59 28.10
C PHE A 15 12.59 -8.33 27.44
N ARG A 16 12.86 -9.26 26.51
CA ARG A 16 11.82 -10.16 26.00
C ARG A 16 11.25 -11.07 27.08
N GLU A 17 12.14 -11.67 27.91
CA GLU A 17 11.71 -12.49 29.04
C GLU A 17 10.87 -11.72 30.06
N LEU A 18 11.33 -10.52 30.46
CA LEU A 18 10.60 -9.66 31.38
C LEU A 18 9.23 -9.26 30.84
N TYR A 19 9.18 -8.89 29.59
CA TYR A 19 7.92 -8.53 28.93
C TYR A 19 6.98 -9.74 28.82
N ALA A 20 7.49 -10.90 28.43
CA ALA A 20 6.71 -12.13 28.37
C ALA A 20 6.11 -12.50 29.74
N LYS A 21 6.89 -12.40 30.82
CA LYS A 21 6.38 -12.60 32.18
C LYS A 21 5.27 -11.60 32.51
N ALA A 22 5.42 -10.34 32.18
CA ALA A 22 4.39 -9.33 32.40
C ALA A 22 3.08 -9.67 31.67
N VAL A 23 3.17 -10.05 30.39
CA VAL A 23 1.99 -10.45 29.56
C VAL A 23 1.29 -11.67 30.16
N LEU A 24 2.05 -12.63 30.71
CA LEU A 24 1.49 -13.82 31.33
C LEU A 24 1.00 -13.60 32.77
N GLY A 25 1.11 -12.39 33.31
CA GLY A 25 0.74 -12.09 34.68
C GLY A 25 1.68 -12.71 35.74
N LEU A 26 2.88 -13.09 35.32
CA LEU A 26 3.90 -13.68 36.20
C LEU A 26 4.76 -12.60 36.86
N GLU A 27 5.37 -12.92 38.01
CA GLU A 27 6.31 -12.01 38.64
C GLU A 27 7.55 -11.83 37.77
N MET A 28 7.81 -10.58 37.37
CA MET A 28 8.90 -10.23 36.42
C MET A 28 10.28 -10.42 37.07
N GLY A 29 10.43 -10.13 38.37
CA GLY A 29 11.74 -10.08 39.01
C GLY A 29 12.64 -8.99 38.37
N ALA A 30 12.05 -7.92 37.88
CA ALA A 30 12.76 -6.83 37.20
C ALA A 30 13.27 -5.79 38.20
N SER A 31 14.51 -5.34 38.04
CA SER A 31 15.04 -4.20 38.76
C SER A 31 14.30 -2.91 38.42
N PRO A 32 14.37 -1.87 39.27
CA PRO A 32 13.77 -0.55 38.96
C PRO A 32 14.23 0.03 37.63
N LYS A 33 15.49 -0.15 37.28
CA LYS A 33 16.09 0.32 36.01
C LYS A 33 15.53 -0.42 34.79
N GLU A 34 15.34 -1.75 34.91
CA GLU A 34 14.75 -2.56 33.86
C GLU A 34 13.27 -2.21 33.65
N ARG A 35 12.51 -2.01 34.74
CA ARG A 35 11.11 -1.53 34.66
C ARG A 35 11.03 -0.18 33.97
N SER A 36 11.84 0.79 34.38
CA SER A 36 11.89 2.12 33.77
C SER A 36 12.18 2.04 32.27
N LYS A 37 13.07 1.13 31.83
CA LYS A 37 13.37 0.95 30.41
C LYS A 37 12.18 0.37 29.64
N LEU A 38 11.44 -0.58 30.20
CA LEU A 38 10.23 -1.14 29.61
C LEU A 38 9.11 -0.08 29.51
N VAL A 39 8.94 0.74 30.54
CA VAL A 39 7.99 1.88 30.54
C VAL A 39 8.39 2.92 29.50
N THR A 40 9.67 3.30 29.44
CA THR A 40 10.19 4.26 28.46
C THR A 40 10.04 3.74 27.02
N ALA A 41 10.10 2.44 26.79
CA ALA A 41 9.81 1.80 25.51
C ALA A 41 8.32 1.70 25.21
N GLY A 42 7.45 2.03 26.16
CA GLY A 42 6.00 1.96 26.06
C GLY A 42 5.42 0.54 26.21
N LEU A 43 6.25 -0.46 26.51
CA LEU A 43 5.83 -1.86 26.69
C LEU A 43 5.01 -2.04 27.97
N LEU A 44 5.34 -1.28 29.01
CA LEU A 44 4.58 -1.20 30.24
C LEU A 44 4.08 0.23 30.47
N LEU A 45 2.97 0.36 31.18
CA LEU A 45 2.48 1.62 31.73
C LEU A 45 3.23 1.97 33.04
N GLU A 46 3.16 3.22 33.49
CA GLU A 46 3.83 3.66 34.72
C GLU A 46 3.45 2.83 35.95
N GLY A 47 2.22 2.32 36.01
CA GLY A 47 1.75 1.38 37.03
C GLY A 47 2.30 -0.04 36.93
N GLY A 48 3.13 -0.35 35.93
CA GLY A 48 3.75 -1.67 35.72
C GLY A 48 2.88 -2.69 34.97
N SER A 49 1.65 -2.34 34.61
CA SER A 49 0.79 -3.17 33.75
C SER A 49 1.24 -3.12 32.28
N VAL A 50 0.90 -4.16 31.53
CA VAL A 50 1.17 -4.23 30.08
C VAL A 50 0.39 -3.14 29.35
N ASN A 51 1.02 -2.52 28.37
CA ASN A 51 0.36 -1.58 27.47
C ASN A 51 -0.21 -2.33 26.25
N ASP A 52 -1.44 -2.81 26.37
CA ASP A 52 -2.11 -3.60 25.32
C ASP A 52 -2.34 -2.82 24.00
N GLY A 53 -2.42 -1.49 24.07
CA GLY A 53 -2.60 -0.62 22.90
C GLY A 53 -1.32 -0.35 22.10
N LEU A 54 -0.14 -0.57 22.68
CA LEU A 54 1.14 -0.16 22.11
C LEU A 54 1.33 -0.58 20.66
N PHE A 55 1.15 -1.85 20.36
CA PHE A 55 1.42 -2.37 19.01
C PHE A 55 0.46 -1.81 17.98
N LYS A 56 -0.80 -1.62 18.34
CA LYS A 56 -1.80 -0.99 17.47
C LYS A 56 -1.43 0.46 17.18
N ASP A 57 -1.03 1.20 18.20
CA ASP A 57 -0.66 2.61 18.09
C ASP A 57 0.62 2.78 17.27
N VAL A 58 1.61 1.93 17.51
CA VAL A 58 2.88 1.94 16.78
C VAL A 58 2.70 1.57 15.30
N LEU A 59 1.87 0.57 15.01
CA LEU A 59 1.51 0.20 13.64
C LEU A 59 0.71 1.30 12.94
N GLY A 60 -0.24 1.91 13.66
CA GLY A 60 -1.02 3.02 13.15
C GLY A 60 -0.16 4.24 12.81
N ALA A 61 0.82 4.55 13.67
CA ALA A 61 1.76 5.66 13.44
C ALA A 61 2.79 5.37 12.33
N ALA A 62 3.15 4.10 12.13
CA ALA A 62 4.04 3.68 11.06
C ALA A 62 3.33 3.54 9.70
N ALA A 63 2.03 3.30 9.71
CA ALA A 63 1.21 3.32 8.51
C ALA A 63 1.12 4.77 8.03
N GLY A 64 1.77 5.08 6.91
CA GLY A 64 1.58 6.36 6.22
C GLY A 64 0.10 6.62 5.89
N PRO A 65 -0.24 7.82 5.41
CA PRO A 65 -1.60 8.12 5.00
C PRO A 65 -2.07 7.07 3.99
N ARG A 66 -3.24 6.47 4.24
CA ARG A 66 -3.79 5.48 3.30
C ARG A 66 -4.09 6.17 1.98
N PRO A 67 -3.62 5.64 0.85
CA PRO A 67 -3.96 6.17 -0.46
C PRO A 67 -5.49 6.25 -0.61
N GLN A 68 -5.97 7.35 -1.18
CA GLN A 68 -7.39 7.60 -1.43
C GLN A 68 -7.66 7.69 -2.93
N GLY A 69 -8.93 7.66 -3.32
CA GLY A 69 -9.32 7.72 -4.72
C GLY A 69 -8.70 6.59 -5.52
N VAL A 70 -8.22 6.91 -6.73
CA VAL A 70 -7.60 5.92 -7.64
C VAL A 70 -6.25 5.42 -7.14
N ASP A 71 -5.52 6.20 -6.33
CA ASP A 71 -4.19 5.84 -5.82
C ASP A 71 -4.21 4.57 -4.96
N ARG A 72 -5.35 4.25 -4.34
CA ARG A 72 -5.53 3.03 -3.54
C ARG A 72 -5.36 1.74 -4.33
N PHE A 73 -5.52 1.81 -5.66
CA PHE A 73 -5.37 0.67 -6.58
C PHE A 73 -3.94 0.52 -7.13
N PHE A 74 -3.05 1.45 -6.76
CA PHE A 74 -1.67 1.43 -7.22
C PHE A 74 -0.69 1.14 -6.08
N ARG A 75 0.35 0.38 -6.40
CA ARG A 75 1.48 0.10 -5.52
C ARG A 75 2.76 0.32 -6.31
N GLU A 76 3.60 1.23 -5.83
CA GLU A 76 4.86 1.60 -6.51
C GLU A 76 4.64 2.01 -7.99
N GLY A 77 3.55 2.73 -8.26
CA GLY A 77 3.20 3.19 -9.60
C GLY A 77 2.58 2.15 -10.53
N ARG A 78 2.37 0.91 -10.07
CA ARG A 78 1.75 -0.18 -10.83
C ARG A 78 0.38 -0.51 -10.26
N LEU A 79 -0.53 -0.94 -11.14
CA LEU A 79 -1.86 -1.39 -10.76
C LEU A 79 -1.77 -2.70 -9.95
N ASP A 80 -2.26 -2.66 -8.72
CA ASP A 80 -2.32 -3.80 -7.79
C ASP A 80 -3.68 -4.50 -7.89
N GLY A 81 -3.95 -5.09 -9.06
CA GLY A 81 -5.22 -5.73 -9.38
C GLY A 81 -6.24 -4.79 -10.01
N PHE A 82 -7.07 -5.35 -10.88
CA PHE A 82 -8.10 -4.59 -11.59
C PHE A 82 -9.35 -4.47 -10.70
N PRO A 83 -9.91 -3.27 -10.47
CA PRO A 83 -11.06 -3.10 -9.58
C PRO A 83 -12.27 -3.93 -10.02
N ALA A 84 -12.92 -4.59 -9.08
CA ALA A 84 -14.16 -5.32 -9.34
C ALA A 84 -15.38 -4.39 -9.45
N ASN A 85 -15.39 -3.30 -8.67
CA ASN A 85 -16.45 -2.30 -8.71
C ASN A 85 -16.39 -1.50 -10.03
N PRO A 86 -17.51 -1.37 -10.78
CA PRO A 86 -17.53 -0.67 -12.07
C PRO A 86 -17.10 0.80 -11.99
N ALA A 87 -17.54 1.55 -10.98
CA ALA A 87 -17.19 2.97 -10.83
C ALA A 87 -15.70 3.14 -10.53
N ASP A 88 -15.12 2.29 -9.69
CA ASP A 88 -13.69 2.30 -9.41
C ASP A 88 -12.87 1.90 -10.64
N ARG A 89 -13.39 0.96 -11.42
CA ARG A 89 -12.77 0.51 -12.68
C ARG A 89 -12.71 1.64 -13.69
N GLU A 90 -13.81 2.36 -13.87
CA GLU A 90 -13.91 3.51 -14.75
C GLU A 90 -12.91 4.61 -14.34
N ALA A 91 -12.90 4.99 -13.05
CA ALA A 91 -11.96 5.98 -12.53
C ALA A 91 -10.48 5.57 -12.71
N VAL A 92 -10.16 4.30 -12.54
CA VAL A 92 -8.80 3.79 -12.79
C VAL A 92 -8.46 3.82 -14.27
N LEU A 93 -9.39 3.46 -15.15
CA LEU A 93 -9.17 3.49 -16.60
C LEU A 93 -9.00 4.91 -17.13
N GLU A 94 -9.81 5.85 -16.67
CA GLU A 94 -9.68 7.28 -16.98
C GLU A 94 -8.30 7.80 -16.58
N HIS A 95 -7.92 7.58 -15.31
CA HIS A 95 -6.59 7.98 -14.81
C HIS A 95 -5.44 7.38 -15.62
N LEU A 96 -5.54 6.09 -16.00
CA LEU A 96 -4.51 5.43 -16.82
C LEU A 96 -4.51 5.93 -18.26
N ALA A 97 -5.67 6.22 -18.82
CA ALA A 97 -5.77 6.75 -20.16
C ALA A 97 -5.12 8.13 -20.25
N ASP A 98 -5.37 9.02 -19.29
CA ASP A 98 -4.75 10.34 -19.23
C ASP A 98 -3.23 10.27 -19.04
N ARG A 99 -2.79 9.36 -18.19
CA ARG A 99 -1.37 9.18 -17.87
C ARG A 99 -0.56 8.57 -19.01
N LEU A 100 -1.11 7.55 -19.69
CA LEU A 100 -0.38 6.76 -20.68
C LEU A 100 -0.57 7.29 -22.11
N PHE A 101 -1.70 7.95 -22.37
CA PHE A 101 -2.11 8.42 -23.70
C PHE A 101 -2.57 9.88 -23.65
N PRO A 102 -1.65 10.82 -23.38
CA PRO A 102 -2.02 12.23 -23.15
C PRO A 102 -2.45 12.97 -24.41
N ASP A 103 -2.24 12.41 -25.57
CA ASP A 103 -2.55 13.02 -26.87
C ASP A 103 -3.31 12.02 -27.79
N GLN A 104 -3.86 12.55 -28.89
CA GLN A 104 -4.65 11.78 -29.87
C GLN A 104 -3.81 11.20 -31.02
N ARG A 105 -2.49 11.14 -30.88
CA ARG A 105 -1.65 10.55 -31.92
C ARG A 105 -1.96 9.07 -32.10
N GLU A 106 -1.78 8.62 -33.33
CA GLU A 106 -1.88 7.18 -33.63
C GLU A 106 -0.67 6.43 -33.10
N LEU A 107 -0.92 5.32 -32.41
CA LEU A 107 0.08 4.45 -31.80
C LEU A 107 -0.06 3.04 -32.35
N ASP A 108 1.03 2.40 -32.68
CA ASP A 108 1.02 0.99 -33.05
C ASP A 108 0.82 0.09 -31.82
N GLU A 109 0.37 -1.14 -32.03
CA GLU A 109 0.12 -2.09 -30.93
C GLU A 109 1.37 -2.36 -30.06
N PRO A 110 2.60 -2.52 -30.61
CA PRO A 110 3.79 -2.67 -29.81
C PRO A 110 4.06 -1.53 -28.85
N LEU A 111 3.82 -0.29 -29.26
CA LEU A 111 3.99 0.89 -28.40
C LEU A 111 2.90 0.96 -27.32
N VAL A 112 1.64 0.68 -27.69
CA VAL A 112 0.55 0.58 -26.69
C VAL A 112 0.86 -0.49 -25.65
N ASN A 113 1.33 -1.67 -26.05
CA ASN A 113 1.72 -2.74 -25.16
C ASN A 113 2.87 -2.32 -24.23
N ARG A 114 3.83 -1.58 -24.72
CA ARG A 114 4.95 -1.06 -23.92
C ARG A 114 4.47 -0.06 -22.87
N LEU A 115 3.61 0.88 -23.25
CA LEU A 115 3.03 1.86 -22.33
C LEU A 115 2.18 1.18 -21.24
N VAL A 116 1.26 0.31 -21.63
CA VAL A 116 0.43 -0.46 -20.71
C VAL A 116 1.27 -1.35 -19.79
N GLY A 117 2.34 -1.95 -20.31
CA GLY A 117 3.28 -2.78 -19.55
C GLY A 117 4.02 -2.04 -18.43
N THR A 118 4.07 -0.70 -18.47
CA THR A 118 4.66 0.08 -17.36
C THR A 118 3.80 0.03 -16.09
N VAL A 119 2.49 -0.18 -16.22
CA VAL A 119 1.54 -0.13 -15.11
C VAL A 119 0.90 -1.47 -14.76
N THR A 120 0.97 -2.47 -15.62
CA THR A 120 0.43 -3.82 -15.35
C THR A 120 1.27 -4.92 -16.00
N ARG A 121 1.15 -6.14 -15.46
CA ARG A 121 1.68 -7.34 -16.12
C ARG A 121 0.68 -7.95 -17.09
N ASP A 122 -0.62 -7.75 -16.85
CA ASP A 122 -1.69 -8.23 -17.71
C ASP A 122 -2.07 -7.18 -18.77
N ILE A 123 -1.16 -7.03 -19.75
CA ILE A 123 -1.29 -6.06 -20.83
C ILE A 123 -2.57 -6.29 -21.65
N PRO A 124 -2.93 -7.52 -22.06
CA PRO A 124 -4.11 -7.73 -22.90
C PRO A 124 -5.41 -7.32 -22.20
N THR A 125 -5.56 -7.61 -20.91
CA THR A 125 -6.77 -7.26 -20.15
C THR A 125 -6.93 -5.75 -20.03
N LEU A 126 -5.88 -5.02 -19.64
CA LEU A 126 -5.97 -3.56 -19.51
C LEU A 126 -6.16 -2.88 -20.86
N ARG A 127 -5.44 -3.31 -21.91
CA ARG A 127 -5.60 -2.75 -23.26
C ARG A 127 -7.03 -2.94 -23.78
N ARG A 128 -7.61 -4.14 -23.60
CA ARG A 128 -9.01 -4.41 -23.98
C ARG A 128 -9.98 -3.55 -23.19
N ALA A 129 -9.80 -3.42 -21.89
CA ALA A 129 -10.65 -2.58 -21.06
C ALA A 129 -10.63 -1.10 -21.49
N LEU A 130 -9.46 -0.56 -21.83
CA LEU A 130 -9.34 0.82 -22.33
C LEU A 130 -10.14 1.03 -23.65
N VAL A 131 -10.21 0.03 -24.50
CA VAL A 131 -11.03 0.06 -25.72
C VAL A 131 -12.52 -0.12 -25.41
N ASP A 132 -12.87 -1.11 -24.60
CA ASP A 132 -14.27 -1.44 -24.26
C ASP A 132 -14.98 -0.30 -23.52
N TYR A 133 -14.24 0.48 -22.72
CA TYR A 133 -14.73 1.67 -22.01
C TYR A 133 -14.62 2.96 -22.83
N GLY A 134 -14.15 2.90 -24.08
CA GLY A 134 -14.12 4.04 -24.99
C GLY A 134 -12.96 5.02 -24.80
N TYR A 135 -11.95 4.70 -23.97
CA TYR A 135 -10.78 5.54 -23.77
C TYR A 135 -9.75 5.43 -24.92
N LEU A 136 -9.69 4.28 -25.57
CA LEU A 136 -8.93 4.04 -26.79
C LEU A 136 -9.84 3.55 -27.91
N GLU A 137 -9.60 4.02 -29.11
CA GLU A 137 -10.17 3.51 -30.34
C GLU A 137 -9.10 2.68 -31.07
N ARG A 138 -9.52 1.51 -31.60
CA ARG A 138 -8.67 0.65 -32.41
C ARG A 138 -9.03 0.82 -33.88
N ASN A 139 -8.04 0.95 -34.74
CA ASN A 139 -8.25 1.00 -36.18
C ASN A 139 -8.95 -0.26 -36.70
N PRO A 140 -9.79 -0.18 -37.76
CA PRO A 140 -10.50 -1.34 -38.32
C PRO A 140 -9.58 -2.46 -38.78
N ASP A 141 -8.37 -2.15 -39.24
CA ASP A 141 -7.33 -3.11 -39.63
C ASP A 141 -6.58 -3.72 -38.43
N GLY A 142 -6.82 -3.17 -37.22
CA GLY A 142 -6.25 -3.67 -35.98
C GLY A 142 -4.77 -3.28 -35.73
N THR A 143 -4.20 -2.44 -36.57
CA THR A 143 -2.77 -2.10 -36.51
C THR A 143 -2.45 -0.92 -35.61
N GLY A 144 -3.43 -0.04 -35.35
CA GLY A 144 -3.25 1.20 -34.61
C GLY A 144 -4.33 1.46 -33.55
N TYR A 145 -3.95 2.30 -32.61
CA TYR A 145 -4.81 2.78 -31.53
C TYR A 145 -4.71 4.30 -31.42
N ARG A 146 -5.77 4.93 -30.98
CA ARG A 146 -5.80 6.37 -30.73
C ARG A 146 -6.59 6.67 -29.47
N ARG A 147 -6.13 7.68 -28.71
CA ARG A 147 -6.87 8.19 -27.54
C ARG A 147 -8.17 8.87 -28.00
N VAL A 148 -9.27 8.52 -27.36
CA VAL A 148 -10.55 9.23 -27.48
C VAL A 148 -10.59 10.28 -26.37
N LEU A 149 -10.69 11.56 -26.72
CA LEU A 149 -10.92 12.65 -25.78
C LEU A 149 -12.39 13.05 -25.90
N GLU A 150 -13.06 13.20 -24.75
CA GLU A 150 -14.41 13.80 -24.74
C GLU A 150 -14.29 15.28 -25.09
N GLU A 151 -15.18 15.78 -25.97
CA GLU A 151 -15.26 17.20 -26.33
C GLU A 151 -15.90 18.03 -25.19
#